data_843b371600e7e0a1e8dbc2966edf22e7
#
_entry.id   843b371600e7e0a1e8dbc2966edf22e7
#
_cell.length_a   1.000
_cell.length_b   1.000
_cell.length_c   1.000
_cell.angle_alpha   90.00
_cell.angle_beta   90.00
_cell.angle_gamma   90.00
#
_symmetry.space_group_name_H-M   'P 1'
#
loop_
_entity.id
_entity.type
_entity.pdbx_description
1 polymer ?
#
loop_
_entity_poly.entity_id
_entity_poly.type
_entity_poly.pdbx_seq_one_letter_code
_entity_poly.pdbx_strand_id
1 'polypeptide(L)'
;MEETETAAAAAVITALDLEDSWKKSAEGFIPASRESEADRTGDMKSLKRAMTLPLRLVARYQLGRDTFWDLPSIKHHQGETLRDTAERAVIENLGGNVDVKILGNAPWSFYKFKYPKHFQQSSEREGAKVWIFKGILMNHFFDDPQVKLGRNISDYQWLTRTELENNLHSKAYKALNNMLLNED
;
A
#
# COMPACT_ATOMS: atom_id res chain seq x y z
N MET A 1 74.03 -15.92 -3.64
CA MET A 1 72.60 -16.20 -3.76
C MET A 1 71.88 -14.93 -3.34
N GLU A 2 71.57 -14.10 -4.31
CA GLU A 2 70.86 -12.83 -4.12
C GLU A 2 69.39 -13.10 -4.33
N GLU A 3 68.60 -12.95 -3.29
CA GLU A 3 67.16 -12.92 -3.36
C GLU A 3 66.74 -11.52 -3.84
N THR A 4 66.35 -11.41 -5.08
CA THR A 4 65.72 -10.18 -5.61
C THR A 4 64.29 -10.14 -5.15
N GLU A 5 64.02 -9.44 -4.06
CA GLU A 5 62.68 -8.97 -3.70
C GLU A 5 62.23 -7.93 -4.73
N THR A 6 61.43 -8.34 -5.67
CA THR A 6 60.63 -7.42 -6.48
C THR A 6 59.41 -7.05 -5.69
N ALA A 7 59.51 -6.07 -4.81
CA ALA A 7 58.38 -5.38 -4.24
C ALA A 7 57.68 -4.63 -5.36
N ALA A 8 56.59 -5.18 -5.86
CA ALA A 8 55.64 -4.46 -6.75
C ALA A 8 55.19 -3.23 -5.98
N ALA A 9 55.68 -2.06 -6.36
CA ALA A 9 55.23 -0.80 -5.83
C ALA A 9 53.72 -0.70 -6.06
N ALA A 10 52.95 -0.84 -4.97
CA ALA A 10 51.51 -0.60 -5.03
C ALA A 10 51.32 0.84 -5.52
N ALA A 11 50.73 1.01 -6.69
CA ALA A 11 50.44 2.32 -7.25
C ALA A 11 49.61 3.10 -6.23
N VAL A 12 50.18 4.18 -5.73
CA VAL A 12 49.46 5.07 -4.79
C VAL A 12 48.36 5.76 -5.56
N ILE A 13 47.10 5.33 -5.33
CA ILE A 13 45.92 5.98 -5.93
C ILE A 13 45.78 7.36 -5.29
N THR A 14 45.90 8.40 -6.11
CA THR A 14 45.71 9.77 -5.66
C THR A 14 44.22 10.14 -5.56
N ALA A 15 43.89 11.19 -4.82
CA ALA A 15 42.52 11.69 -4.74
C ALA A 15 41.97 12.07 -6.14
N LEU A 16 42.81 12.57 -7.02
CA LEU A 16 42.46 12.89 -8.43
C LEU A 16 42.11 11.64 -9.20
N ASP A 17 42.88 10.56 -9.06
CA ASP A 17 42.57 9.28 -9.74
C ASP A 17 41.23 8.71 -9.30
N LEU A 18 40.87 8.88 -8.01
CA LEU A 18 39.58 8.47 -7.48
C LEU A 18 38.44 9.33 -8.04
N GLU A 19 38.62 10.65 -8.10
CA GLU A 19 37.63 11.56 -8.70
C GLU A 19 37.40 11.26 -10.15
N ASP A 20 38.46 11.00 -10.92
CA ASP A 20 38.36 10.65 -12.34
C ASP A 20 37.69 9.28 -12.54
N SER A 21 37.97 8.32 -11.67
CA SER A 21 37.30 7.02 -11.72
C SER A 21 35.79 7.13 -11.42
N TRP A 22 35.44 7.97 -10.44
CA TRP A 22 34.03 8.24 -10.12
C TRP A 22 33.30 8.98 -11.23
N LYS A 23 33.94 9.99 -11.87
CA LYS A 23 33.40 10.67 -13.03
C LYS A 23 33.14 9.70 -14.19
N LYS A 24 34.10 8.84 -14.52
CA LYS A 24 33.93 7.82 -15.55
C LYS A 24 32.83 6.82 -15.23
N SER A 25 32.70 6.41 -13.97
CA SER A 25 31.61 5.55 -13.50
C SER A 25 30.24 6.25 -13.58
N ALA A 26 30.20 7.55 -13.28
CA ALA A 26 28.97 8.35 -13.35
C ALA A 26 28.53 8.61 -14.79
N GLU A 27 29.45 8.78 -15.77
CA GLU A 27 29.14 8.96 -17.19
C GLU A 27 28.39 7.78 -17.80
N GLY A 28 28.66 6.55 -17.30
CA GLY A 28 27.97 5.33 -17.73
C GLY A 28 26.65 5.06 -16.99
N PHE A 29 26.30 5.84 -15.96
CA PHE A 29 25.11 5.62 -15.17
C PHE A 29 23.90 6.34 -15.77
N ILE A 30 22.97 5.58 -16.32
CA ILE A 30 21.68 6.09 -16.79
C ILE A 30 20.66 5.81 -15.67
N PRO A 31 20.16 6.84 -14.96
CA PRO A 31 19.15 6.64 -13.94
C PRO A 31 17.86 6.09 -14.55
N ALA A 32 17.21 5.17 -13.83
CA ALA A 32 15.91 4.66 -14.25
C ALA A 32 14.88 5.79 -14.35
N SER A 33 13.95 5.67 -15.30
CA SER A 33 12.84 6.61 -15.41
C SER A 33 12.02 6.63 -14.11
N ARG A 34 11.60 7.81 -13.69
CA ARG A 34 10.64 7.96 -12.57
C ARG A 34 9.23 7.51 -12.95
N GLU A 35 8.91 7.55 -14.23
CA GLU A 35 7.65 7.02 -14.75
C GLU A 35 7.85 5.55 -15.12
N SER A 36 7.07 4.71 -14.49
CA SER A 36 7.02 3.28 -14.78
C SER A 36 6.14 2.98 -16.00
N GLU A 37 6.18 1.77 -16.48
CA GLU A 37 5.25 1.31 -17.51
C GLU A 37 3.81 1.32 -17.00
N ALA A 38 3.59 0.98 -15.73
CA ALA A 38 2.28 1.05 -15.08
C ALA A 38 1.71 2.48 -15.04
N ASP A 39 2.57 3.51 -14.88
CA ASP A 39 2.13 4.91 -14.95
C ASP A 39 1.72 5.29 -16.36
N ARG A 40 2.45 4.86 -17.38
CA ARG A 40 2.14 5.14 -18.79
C ARG A 40 0.88 4.44 -19.28
N THR A 41 0.63 3.23 -18.80
CA THR A 41 -0.56 2.44 -19.16
C THR A 41 -1.77 2.73 -18.27
N GLY A 42 -1.58 3.46 -17.16
CA GLY A 42 -2.63 3.75 -16.19
C GLY A 42 -3.08 2.51 -15.41
N ASP A 43 -2.19 1.54 -15.21
CA ASP A 43 -2.52 0.32 -14.46
C ASP A 43 -2.61 0.60 -12.95
N MET A 44 -3.84 0.72 -12.47
CA MET A 44 -4.15 0.95 -11.05
C MET A 44 -3.99 -0.29 -10.17
N LYS A 45 -3.70 -1.46 -10.75
CA LYS A 45 -3.52 -2.72 -10.01
C LYS A 45 -2.07 -3.03 -9.69
N SER A 46 -1.14 -2.39 -10.37
CA SER A 46 0.28 -2.56 -10.14
C SER A 46 0.79 -1.69 -8.99
N LEU A 47 1.65 -2.25 -8.16
CA LEU A 47 2.41 -1.52 -7.14
C LEU A 47 3.59 -0.74 -7.73
N LYS A 48 3.94 -0.99 -8.99
CA LYS A 48 5.04 -0.32 -9.69
C LYS A 48 4.66 1.06 -10.22
N ARG A 49 3.41 1.51 -10.00
CA ARG A 49 2.96 2.86 -10.33
C ARG A 49 3.31 3.86 -9.21
N ALA A 50 3.43 5.14 -9.55
CA ALA A 50 3.66 6.24 -8.62
C ALA A 50 4.74 5.92 -7.56
N MET A 51 5.88 5.38 -7.99
CA MET A 51 6.91 4.77 -7.13
C MET A 51 7.48 5.71 -6.05
N THR A 52 7.26 7.01 -6.18
CA THR A 52 7.68 8.03 -5.20
C THR A 52 6.63 8.30 -4.13
N LEU A 53 5.42 7.76 -4.28
CA LEU A 53 4.28 8.02 -3.39
C LEU A 53 3.79 6.71 -2.75
N PRO A 54 3.36 6.76 -1.48
CA PRO A 54 2.74 5.60 -0.86
C PRO A 54 1.38 5.30 -1.47
N LEU A 55 1.15 4.05 -1.82
CA LEU A 55 -0.11 3.55 -2.35
C LEU A 55 -0.97 2.93 -1.26
N ARG A 56 -2.28 3.04 -1.42
CA ARG A 56 -3.28 2.44 -0.51
C ARG A 56 -4.25 1.60 -1.30
N LEU A 57 -4.54 0.43 -0.75
CA LEU A 57 -5.48 -0.49 -1.36
C LEU A 57 -6.91 -0.05 -1.09
N VAL A 58 -7.70 0.01 -2.15
CA VAL A 58 -9.16 0.13 -2.09
C VAL A 58 -9.81 -1.03 -2.83
N ALA A 59 -10.99 -1.40 -2.40
CA ALA A 59 -11.77 -2.47 -2.98
C ALA A 59 -13.12 -1.94 -3.49
N ARG A 60 -13.57 -2.47 -4.62
CA ARG A 60 -14.87 -2.14 -5.20
C ARG A 60 -15.90 -3.14 -4.72
N TYR A 61 -16.78 -2.67 -3.87
CA TYR A 61 -17.88 -3.47 -3.34
C TYR A 61 -19.09 -3.43 -4.23
N GLN A 62 -19.78 -4.55 -4.31
CA GLN A 62 -21.06 -4.66 -4.99
C GLN A 62 -22.18 -4.84 -3.95
N LEU A 63 -23.14 -3.93 -3.94
CA LEU A 63 -24.31 -3.99 -3.10
C LEU A 63 -25.58 -3.96 -3.97
N GLY A 64 -26.11 -5.14 -4.27
CA GLY A 64 -27.20 -5.28 -5.22
C GLY A 64 -26.78 -4.83 -6.63
N ARG A 65 -27.38 -3.74 -7.14
CA ARG A 65 -27.04 -3.14 -8.43
C ARG A 65 -26.00 -2.03 -8.34
N ASP A 66 -25.74 -1.52 -7.14
CA ASP A 66 -24.81 -0.41 -6.91
C ASP A 66 -23.41 -0.92 -6.63
N THR A 67 -22.42 -0.15 -7.05
CA THR A 67 -21.01 -0.41 -6.76
C THR A 67 -20.40 0.84 -6.16
N PHE A 68 -19.50 0.66 -5.18
CA PHE A 68 -18.78 1.76 -4.55
C PHE A 68 -17.38 1.30 -4.14
N TRP A 69 -16.46 2.27 -4.06
CA TRP A 69 -15.11 2.05 -3.58
C TRP A 69 -15.03 2.30 -2.09
N ASP A 70 -14.40 1.40 -1.34
CA ASP A 70 -14.12 1.58 0.08
C ASP A 70 -12.85 0.81 0.48
N LEU A 71 -12.40 1.03 1.71
CA LEU A 71 -11.31 0.26 2.29
C LEU A 71 -11.75 -1.20 2.51
N PRO A 72 -10.83 -2.19 2.37
CA PRO A 72 -11.13 -3.58 2.69
C PRO A 72 -11.70 -3.70 4.11
N SER A 73 -12.94 -4.12 4.23
CA SER A 73 -13.68 -4.14 5.50
C SER A 73 -14.57 -5.37 5.64
N ILE A 74 -14.75 -5.82 6.88
CA ILE A 74 -15.69 -6.89 7.23
C ILE A 74 -16.41 -6.57 8.53
N LYS A 75 -17.46 -7.32 8.80
CA LYS A 75 -18.18 -7.23 10.06
C LYS A 75 -17.39 -7.89 11.19
N HIS A 76 -17.29 -7.19 12.33
CA HIS A 76 -16.75 -7.73 13.56
C HIS A 76 -17.65 -8.86 14.11
N HIS A 77 -17.04 -9.94 14.61
CA HIS A 77 -17.72 -11.03 15.26
C HIS A 77 -17.57 -10.93 16.78
N GLN A 78 -18.56 -11.41 17.50
CA GLN A 78 -18.50 -11.46 18.95
C GLN A 78 -17.41 -12.44 19.39
N GLY A 79 -16.56 -12.00 20.33
CA GLY A 79 -15.48 -12.82 20.89
C GLY A 79 -14.11 -12.64 20.22
N GLU A 80 -14.03 -11.96 19.07
CA GLU A 80 -12.75 -11.60 18.46
C GLU A 80 -12.29 -10.19 18.90
N THR A 81 -10.99 -9.93 18.83
CA THR A 81 -10.46 -8.57 19.01
C THR A 81 -10.64 -7.76 17.72
N LEU A 82 -10.61 -6.43 17.82
CA LEU A 82 -10.65 -5.58 16.61
C LEU A 82 -9.47 -5.82 15.68
N ARG A 83 -8.32 -6.20 16.23
CA ARG A 83 -7.13 -6.57 15.44
C ARG A 83 -7.37 -7.87 14.67
N ASP A 84 -7.90 -8.91 15.34
CA ASP A 84 -8.20 -10.19 14.67
C ASP A 84 -9.21 -9.97 13.54
N THR A 85 -10.20 -9.09 13.76
CA THR A 85 -11.14 -8.67 12.71
C THR A 85 -10.40 -8.03 11.53
N ALA A 86 -9.42 -7.16 11.79
CA ALA A 86 -8.65 -6.50 10.72
C ALA A 86 -7.78 -7.52 9.93
N GLU A 87 -7.14 -8.45 10.62
CA GLU A 87 -6.38 -9.54 9.98
C GLU A 87 -7.29 -10.45 9.13
N ARG A 88 -8.45 -10.81 9.66
CA ARG A 88 -9.46 -11.58 8.93
C ARG A 88 -10.02 -10.80 7.73
N ALA A 89 -10.16 -9.47 7.83
CA ALA A 89 -10.58 -8.62 6.71
C ALA A 89 -9.62 -8.71 5.52
N VAL A 90 -8.32 -8.76 5.78
CA VAL A 90 -7.32 -8.95 4.72
C VAL A 90 -7.51 -10.30 4.04
N ILE A 91 -7.59 -11.37 4.82
CA ILE A 91 -7.70 -12.76 4.29
C ILE A 91 -8.98 -12.95 3.49
N GLU A 92 -10.12 -12.48 4.00
CA GLU A 92 -11.42 -12.68 3.35
C GLU A 92 -11.61 -11.80 2.11
N ASN A 93 -11.05 -10.60 2.10
CA ASN A 93 -11.22 -9.65 1.00
C ASN A 93 -10.16 -9.80 -0.10
N LEU A 94 -8.93 -10.19 0.25
CA LEU A 94 -7.78 -10.18 -0.67
C LEU A 94 -7.20 -11.58 -0.91
N GLY A 95 -7.62 -12.56 -0.11
CA GLY A 95 -7.09 -13.92 -0.15
C GLY A 95 -5.84 -14.11 0.72
N GLY A 96 -5.59 -15.38 1.09
CA GLY A 96 -4.48 -15.75 1.99
C GLY A 96 -3.07 -15.58 1.41
N ASN A 97 -2.94 -15.24 0.13
CA ASN A 97 -1.64 -15.04 -0.53
C ASN A 97 -1.11 -13.60 -0.38
N VAL A 98 -1.93 -12.69 0.16
CA VAL A 98 -1.54 -11.31 0.42
C VAL A 98 -1.05 -11.19 1.86
N ASP A 99 0.26 -11.10 2.03
CA ASP A 99 0.88 -10.99 3.35
C ASP A 99 0.85 -9.54 3.83
N VAL A 100 -0.01 -9.25 4.80
CA VAL A 100 -0.18 -7.91 5.38
C VAL A 100 0.04 -7.96 6.88
N LYS A 101 0.98 -7.18 7.36
CA LYS A 101 1.26 -6.99 8.79
C LYS A 101 0.45 -5.83 9.34
N ILE A 102 -0.51 -6.12 10.22
CA ILE A 102 -1.28 -5.09 10.92
C ILE A 102 -0.43 -4.42 12.00
N LEU A 103 -0.41 -3.09 12.02
CA LEU A 103 0.38 -2.28 12.95
C LEU A 103 -0.40 -1.93 14.21
N GLY A 104 0.08 -2.46 15.33
CA GLY A 104 -0.51 -2.18 16.65
C GLY A 104 -1.79 -2.96 16.95
N ASN A 105 -2.27 -2.83 18.18
CA ASN A 105 -3.47 -3.51 18.67
C ASN A 105 -4.69 -2.58 18.74
N ALA A 106 -4.47 -1.28 18.59
CA ALA A 106 -5.52 -0.27 18.58
C ALA A 106 -5.76 0.26 17.17
N PRO A 107 -7.01 0.61 16.83
CA PRO A 107 -7.30 1.26 15.56
C PRO A 107 -6.69 2.66 15.52
N TRP A 108 -6.24 3.07 14.33
CA TRP A 108 -5.63 4.37 14.09
C TRP A 108 -6.67 5.48 13.92
N SER A 109 -7.84 5.13 13.39
CA SER A 109 -8.94 6.07 13.16
C SER A 109 -10.28 5.33 13.15
N PHE A 110 -11.37 6.10 13.12
CA PHE A 110 -12.70 5.56 12.93
C PHE A 110 -13.64 6.61 12.32
N TYR A 111 -14.72 6.11 11.72
CA TYR A 111 -15.85 6.95 11.34
C TYR A 111 -17.18 6.25 11.65
N LYS A 112 -18.25 7.05 11.68
CA LYS A 112 -19.61 6.55 11.91
C LYS A 112 -20.48 6.95 10.74
N PHE A 113 -21.38 6.05 10.35
CA PHE A 113 -22.43 6.37 9.41
C PHE A 113 -23.77 5.82 9.87
N LYS A 114 -24.83 6.55 9.54
CA LYS A 114 -26.19 6.12 9.83
C LYS A 114 -26.75 5.40 8.62
N TYR A 115 -27.47 4.32 8.87
CA TYR A 115 -28.20 3.64 7.81
C TYR A 115 -29.40 4.47 7.33
N PRO A 116 -29.84 4.30 6.09
CA PRO A 116 -31.10 4.86 5.62
C PRO A 116 -32.27 4.41 6.50
N LYS A 117 -33.29 5.27 6.67
CA LYS A 117 -34.43 5.01 7.58
C LYS A 117 -35.11 3.66 7.33
N HIS A 118 -35.32 3.30 6.05
CA HIS A 118 -35.92 2.01 5.69
C HIS A 118 -35.11 0.80 6.17
N PHE A 119 -33.77 0.90 6.19
CA PHE A 119 -32.90 -0.15 6.65
C PHE A 119 -32.81 -0.21 8.19
N GLN A 120 -32.88 0.94 8.85
CA GLN A 120 -32.94 1.01 10.32
C GLN A 120 -34.16 0.26 10.89
N GLN A 121 -35.31 0.43 10.23
CA GLN A 121 -36.56 -0.24 10.64
C GLN A 121 -36.50 -1.77 10.48
N SER A 122 -35.80 -2.26 9.47
CA SER A 122 -35.68 -3.70 9.20
C SER A 122 -34.57 -4.41 9.97
N SER A 123 -33.51 -3.68 10.36
CA SER A 123 -32.32 -4.27 10.97
C SER A 123 -32.16 -4.02 12.47
N GLU A 124 -33.04 -3.22 13.09
CA GLU A 124 -32.95 -2.74 14.50
C GLU A 124 -31.61 -2.03 14.81
N ARG A 125 -30.95 -1.50 13.77
CA ARG A 125 -29.65 -0.85 13.89
C ARG A 125 -29.68 0.53 13.26
N GLU A 126 -29.26 1.54 14.01
CA GLU A 126 -29.21 2.92 13.52
C GLU A 126 -28.08 3.20 12.54
N GLY A 127 -27.01 2.43 12.59
CA GLY A 127 -25.84 2.64 11.76
C GLY A 127 -24.68 1.72 12.10
N ALA A 128 -23.49 2.07 11.63
CA ALA A 128 -22.26 1.35 11.92
C ALA A 128 -21.12 2.30 12.33
N LYS A 129 -20.22 1.78 13.13
CA LYS A 129 -18.92 2.38 13.44
C LYS A 129 -17.84 1.55 12.77
N VAL A 130 -17.08 2.17 11.87
CA VAL A 130 -15.98 1.53 11.16
C VAL A 130 -14.68 1.94 11.82
N TRP A 131 -13.90 0.95 12.22
CA TRP A 131 -12.57 1.11 12.79
C TRP A 131 -11.52 0.88 11.71
N ILE A 132 -10.53 1.76 11.62
CA ILE A 132 -9.47 1.69 10.60
C ILE A 132 -8.17 1.29 11.26
N PHE A 133 -7.57 0.20 10.75
CA PHE A 133 -6.24 -0.23 11.11
C PHE A 133 -5.27 0.07 9.97
N LYS A 134 -4.02 0.33 10.30
CA LYS A 134 -2.93 0.44 9.33
C LYS A 134 -2.27 -0.93 9.18
N GLY A 135 -2.18 -1.40 7.95
CA GLY A 135 -1.42 -2.59 7.58
C GLY A 135 -0.32 -2.24 6.59
N ILE A 136 0.78 -2.97 6.66
CA ILE A 136 1.88 -2.88 5.69
C ILE A 136 1.89 -4.18 4.90
N LEU A 137 1.88 -4.06 3.58
CA LEU A 137 2.07 -5.17 2.68
C LEU A 137 3.53 -5.64 2.75
N MET A 138 3.71 -6.92 3.00
CA MET A 138 5.01 -7.58 3.04
C MET A 138 5.29 -8.27 1.68
N ASN A 139 6.52 -8.68 1.42
CA ASN A 139 6.89 -9.53 0.27
C ASN A 139 6.42 -9.07 -1.14
N HIS A 140 6.50 -7.76 -1.41
CA HIS A 140 6.04 -7.17 -2.69
C HIS A 140 7.15 -6.48 -3.50
N PHE A 141 8.41 -6.73 -3.17
CA PHE A 141 9.54 -5.99 -3.77
C PHE A 141 9.76 -6.27 -5.26
N PHE A 142 9.33 -7.43 -5.75
CA PHE A 142 9.60 -7.84 -7.14
C PHE A 142 8.34 -8.03 -7.97
N ASP A 143 7.25 -8.51 -7.36
CA ASP A 143 6.02 -8.86 -8.07
C ASP A 143 4.79 -8.24 -7.39
N ASP A 144 3.78 -7.92 -8.20
CA ASP A 144 2.49 -7.47 -7.69
C ASP A 144 1.80 -8.61 -6.91
N PRO A 145 1.13 -8.29 -5.79
CA PRO A 145 0.51 -9.32 -4.96
C PRO A 145 -0.60 -10.05 -5.73
N GLN A 146 -0.63 -11.37 -5.60
CA GLN A 146 -1.69 -12.21 -6.17
C GLN A 146 -2.98 -12.06 -5.36
N VAL A 147 -3.75 -11.01 -5.65
CA VAL A 147 -5.02 -10.71 -4.98
C VAL A 147 -6.11 -11.65 -5.48
N LYS A 148 -6.71 -12.40 -4.55
CA LYS A 148 -7.89 -13.23 -4.81
C LYS A 148 -9.10 -12.58 -4.16
N LEU A 149 -9.92 -11.91 -4.96
CA LEU A 149 -11.04 -11.12 -4.48
C LEU A 149 -12.08 -11.94 -3.72
N GLY A 150 -12.53 -11.41 -2.59
CA GLY A 150 -13.63 -11.97 -1.79
C GLY A 150 -14.99 -11.87 -2.48
N ARG A 151 -16.01 -12.54 -1.91
CA ARG A 151 -17.34 -12.73 -2.57
C ARG A 151 -18.05 -11.45 -2.98
N ASN A 152 -17.88 -10.36 -2.23
CA ASN A 152 -18.59 -9.09 -2.45
C ASN A 152 -17.72 -8.02 -3.09
N ILE A 153 -16.51 -8.38 -3.52
CA ILE A 153 -15.56 -7.47 -4.14
C ILE A 153 -15.45 -7.81 -5.61
N SER A 154 -15.72 -6.83 -6.46
CA SER A 154 -15.66 -6.98 -7.91
C SER A 154 -14.32 -6.55 -8.50
N ASP A 155 -13.59 -5.66 -7.79
CA ASP A 155 -12.33 -5.11 -8.27
C ASP A 155 -11.49 -4.52 -7.12
N TYR A 156 -10.21 -4.19 -7.39
CA TYR A 156 -9.34 -3.50 -6.45
C TYR A 156 -8.40 -2.53 -7.18
N GLN A 157 -7.92 -1.53 -6.45
CA GLN A 157 -6.96 -0.55 -6.96
C GLN A 157 -5.99 -0.12 -5.86
N TRP A 158 -4.77 0.23 -6.28
CA TRP A 158 -3.79 0.90 -5.45
C TRP A 158 -3.80 2.38 -5.77
N LEU A 159 -4.22 3.20 -4.81
CA LEU A 159 -4.43 4.62 -5.01
C LEU A 159 -3.47 5.47 -4.18
N THR A 160 -3.04 6.58 -4.76
CA THR A 160 -2.34 7.65 -4.06
C THR A 160 -3.32 8.43 -3.17
N ARG A 161 -2.80 9.29 -2.27
CA ARG A 161 -3.63 10.11 -1.38
C ARG A 161 -4.62 11.00 -2.13
N THR A 162 -4.18 11.63 -3.23
CA THR A 162 -5.02 12.50 -4.06
C THR A 162 -6.12 11.74 -4.79
N GLU A 163 -5.83 10.54 -5.26
CA GLU A 163 -6.80 9.68 -5.92
C GLU A 163 -7.86 9.12 -4.96
N LEU A 164 -7.50 8.89 -3.69
CA LEU A 164 -8.43 8.45 -2.65
C LEU A 164 -9.55 9.46 -2.40
N GLU A 165 -9.28 10.76 -2.49
CA GLU A 165 -10.28 11.82 -2.29
C GLU A 165 -11.44 11.69 -3.27
N ASN A 166 -11.14 11.33 -4.52
CA ASN A 166 -12.14 11.21 -5.58
C ASN A 166 -12.89 9.88 -5.56
N ASN A 167 -12.33 8.85 -4.92
CA ASN A 167 -12.88 7.50 -4.97
C ASN A 167 -13.61 7.08 -3.68
N LEU A 168 -13.17 7.58 -2.52
CA LEU A 168 -13.77 7.20 -1.25
C LEU A 168 -14.93 8.10 -0.85
N HIS A 169 -15.87 7.52 -0.10
CA HIS A 169 -16.90 8.32 0.56
C HIS A 169 -16.25 9.36 1.51
N SER A 170 -16.78 10.58 1.53
CA SER A 170 -16.18 11.74 2.24
C SER A 170 -15.83 11.48 3.72
N LYS A 171 -16.65 10.70 4.45
CA LYS A 171 -16.37 10.35 5.86
C LYS A 171 -15.22 9.35 5.99
N ALA A 172 -15.14 8.37 5.09
CA ALA A 172 -14.05 7.40 5.05
C ALA A 172 -12.73 8.10 4.69
N TYR A 173 -12.75 8.93 3.64
CA TYR A 173 -11.57 9.73 3.25
C TYR A 173 -11.10 10.64 4.38
N LYS A 174 -12.00 11.39 5.03
CA LYS A 174 -11.64 12.29 6.15
C LYS A 174 -11.02 11.52 7.33
N ALA A 175 -11.58 10.37 7.69
CA ALA A 175 -11.02 9.53 8.76
C ALA A 175 -9.65 8.95 8.40
N LEU A 176 -9.47 8.54 7.14
CA LEU A 176 -8.20 8.06 6.62
C LEU A 176 -7.16 9.19 6.55
N ASN A 177 -7.54 10.35 6.02
CA ASN A 177 -6.65 11.49 5.85
C ASN A 177 -6.07 12.00 7.18
N ASN A 178 -6.84 11.92 8.27
CA ASN A 178 -6.36 12.32 9.60
C ASN A 178 -5.25 11.39 10.17
N MET A 179 -5.11 10.18 9.65
CA MET A 179 -4.05 9.25 10.06
C MET A 179 -2.86 9.20 9.09
N LEU A 180 -2.98 9.82 7.92
CA LEU A 180 -1.88 9.94 6.98
C LEU A 180 -1.01 11.11 7.37
N LEU A 181 0.29 10.85 7.53
CA LEU A 181 1.28 11.91 7.67
C LEU A 181 1.31 12.74 6.39
N ASN A 182 1.70 14.01 6.50
CA ASN A 182 2.00 14.83 5.32
C ASN A 182 3.21 14.19 4.64
N GLU A 183 2.95 13.65 3.47
CA GLU A 183 3.92 12.98 2.61
C GLU A 183 4.11 13.91 1.40
N ASP A 184 4.59 15.13 1.69
CA ASP A 184 4.96 16.13 0.68
C ASP A 184 6.40 15.90 0.23
#